data_196a0c801e41ea80b526d4698c8d7444
#
_entry.id   196a0c801e41ea80b526d4698c8d7444
#
_cell.length_a   1.000
_cell.length_b   1.000
_cell.length_c   1.000
_cell.angle_alpha   90.00
_cell.angle_beta   90.00
_cell.angle_gamma   90.00
#
_symmetry.space_group_name_H-M   'P 1'
#
loop_
_entity.id
_entity.type
_entity.pdbx_description
1 polymer ?
#
loop_
_entity_poly.entity_id
_entity_poly.type
_entity_poly.pdbx_seq_one_letter_code
_entity_poly.pdbx_strand_id
1 'polypeptide(L)'
;MNEPVDGPRPRGAGAVGAEPPDLAELLARVARGDQDAFAQVYERLSGPVYGVALRVVRDPAQAEEIAQDVLVELWRKASHYRPDRGGATSWALTVAHRRAVDRVRSSQADRDREGRATAPSREYDEVAEEVGTRLEHQQVRRCMRGLTATQRESITLAYYGGYTYREVAELLGVGLAAVKTRMRDGLIRLRDCLGVQP
;
A
#
# COMPACT_ATOMS: atom_id res chain seq x y z
N MET A 1 -68.10 22.70 23.44
CA MET A 1 -66.71 23.09 23.08
C MET A 1 -65.81 21.99 23.61
N ASN A 2 -65.40 21.10 22.73
CA ASN A 2 -64.60 19.92 23.07
C ASN A 2 -63.32 20.03 22.28
N GLU A 3 -62.19 20.30 22.97
CA GLU A 3 -60.86 20.30 22.39
C GLU A 3 -60.38 18.86 22.22
N PRO A 4 -59.77 18.49 21.08
CA PRO A 4 -59.14 17.20 20.92
C PRO A 4 -57.77 17.19 21.54
N VAL A 5 -57.52 16.22 22.42
CA VAL A 5 -56.24 15.90 23.06
C VAL A 5 -55.28 15.35 22.01
N ASP A 6 -54.18 16.08 21.80
CA ASP A 6 -53.05 15.70 20.92
C ASP A 6 -52.28 14.54 21.59
N GLY A 7 -52.33 13.34 20.98
CA GLY A 7 -51.62 12.18 21.42
C GLY A 7 -50.14 12.23 21.03
N PRO A 8 -49.20 11.62 21.79
CA PRO A 8 -47.78 11.69 21.53
C PRO A 8 -47.40 10.98 20.24
N ARG A 9 -46.71 11.69 19.34
CA ARG A 9 -46.13 11.17 18.11
C ARG A 9 -45.06 10.10 18.44
N PRO A 10 -45.00 8.98 17.73
CA PRO A 10 -43.96 7.98 17.95
C PRO A 10 -42.61 8.55 17.60
N ARG A 11 -41.69 8.52 18.55
CA ARG A 11 -40.28 8.85 18.36
C ARG A 11 -39.71 7.87 17.34
N GLY A 12 -39.08 8.43 16.31
CA GLY A 12 -38.48 7.69 15.22
C GLY A 12 -37.55 6.58 15.73
N ALA A 13 -37.71 5.42 15.14
CA ALA A 13 -36.84 4.28 15.34
C ALA A 13 -35.38 4.71 15.07
N GLY A 14 -34.54 4.54 16.09
CA GLY A 14 -33.13 4.80 16.00
C GLY A 14 -32.54 3.99 14.83
N ALA A 15 -31.84 4.66 13.96
CA ALA A 15 -30.98 4.02 12.97
C ALA A 15 -30.01 3.12 13.75
N VAL A 16 -30.26 1.82 13.66
CA VAL A 16 -29.29 0.79 14.08
C VAL A 16 -28.02 1.11 13.33
N GLY A 17 -26.93 1.43 14.04
CA GLY A 17 -25.65 1.80 13.46
C GLY A 17 -25.18 0.70 12.53
N ALA A 18 -25.35 0.92 11.22
CA ALA A 18 -24.78 0.06 10.21
C ALA A 18 -23.24 0.19 10.36
N GLU A 19 -22.59 -0.94 10.55
CA GLU A 19 -21.14 -1.03 10.54
C GLU A 19 -20.63 -0.38 9.25
N PRO A 20 -19.58 0.45 9.30
CA PRO A 20 -19.10 1.15 8.10
C PRO A 20 -18.75 0.10 7.02
N PRO A 21 -19.20 0.30 5.77
CA PRO A 21 -19.02 -0.69 4.71
C PRO A 21 -17.56 -1.09 4.55
N ASP A 22 -17.31 -2.38 4.35
CA ASP A 22 -15.96 -2.88 4.09
C ASP A 22 -15.38 -2.29 2.79
N LEU A 23 -14.06 -2.18 2.72
CA LEU A 23 -13.36 -1.61 1.56
C LEU A 23 -13.61 -2.42 0.28
N ALA A 24 -13.77 -3.74 0.39
CA ALA A 24 -14.13 -4.59 -0.76
C ALA A 24 -15.53 -4.28 -1.29
N GLU A 25 -16.50 -4.04 -0.41
CA GLU A 25 -17.85 -3.62 -0.77
C GLU A 25 -17.83 -2.24 -1.42
N LEU A 26 -17.07 -1.28 -0.88
CA LEU A 26 -16.89 0.03 -1.48
C LEU A 26 -16.32 -0.07 -2.90
N LEU A 27 -15.29 -0.89 -3.13
CA LEU A 27 -14.72 -1.10 -4.46
C LEU A 27 -15.75 -1.73 -5.43
N ALA A 28 -16.60 -2.63 -4.95
CA ALA A 28 -17.68 -3.18 -5.77
C ALA A 28 -18.71 -2.12 -6.17
N ARG A 29 -19.00 -1.15 -5.30
CA ARG A 29 -19.84 0.02 -5.61
C ARG A 29 -19.17 0.98 -6.58
N VAL A 30 -17.90 1.27 -6.36
CA VAL A 30 -17.07 2.08 -7.29
C VAL A 30 -17.05 1.47 -8.69
N ALA A 31 -16.95 0.14 -8.81
CA ALA A 31 -17.00 -0.55 -10.09
C ALA A 31 -18.34 -0.35 -10.85
N ARG A 32 -19.39 0.06 -10.16
CA ARG A 32 -20.70 0.44 -10.73
C ARG A 32 -20.86 1.95 -10.93
N GLY A 33 -19.80 2.73 -10.70
CA GLY A 33 -19.81 4.19 -10.91
C GLY A 33 -20.25 5.01 -9.71
N ASP A 34 -20.32 4.43 -8.51
CA ASP A 34 -20.74 5.12 -7.29
C ASP A 34 -19.64 6.07 -6.79
N GLN A 35 -19.89 7.38 -6.92
CA GLN A 35 -18.95 8.43 -6.52
C GLN A 35 -18.83 8.57 -5.00
N ASP A 36 -19.92 8.38 -4.26
CA ASP A 36 -19.90 8.46 -2.79
C ASP A 36 -19.10 7.29 -2.18
N ALA A 37 -19.20 6.12 -2.80
CA ALA A 37 -18.34 5.00 -2.42
C ALA A 37 -16.87 5.30 -2.70
N PHE A 38 -16.56 5.98 -3.81
CA PHE A 38 -15.18 6.38 -4.11
C PHE A 38 -14.64 7.41 -3.13
N ALA A 39 -15.43 8.38 -2.71
CA ALA A 39 -15.01 9.33 -1.68
C ALA A 39 -14.55 8.60 -0.41
N GLN A 40 -15.28 7.56 0.02
CA GLN A 40 -14.90 6.74 1.17
C GLN A 40 -13.64 5.89 0.92
N VAL A 41 -13.46 5.37 -0.30
CA VAL A 41 -12.23 4.67 -0.71
C VAL A 41 -11.04 5.63 -0.66
N TYR A 42 -11.22 6.86 -1.17
CA TYR A 42 -10.21 7.90 -1.16
C TYR A 42 -9.78 8.25 0.28
N GLU A 43 -10.72 8.52 1.17
CA GLU A 43 -10.44 8.85 2.57
C GLU A 43 -9.63 7.75 3.28
N ARG A 44 -9.94 6.48 3.00
CA ARG A 44 -9.27 5.34 3.65
C ARG A 44 -7.91 4.99 3.06
N LEU A 45 -7.72 5.22 1.77
CA LEU A 45 -6.53 4.76 1.05
C LEU A 45 -5.52 5.85 0.70
N SER A 46 -5.89 7.14 0.71
CA SER A 46 -4.98 8.23 0.33
C SER A 46 -3.70 8.25 1.16
N GLY A 47 -3.82 8.22 2.49
CA GLY A 47 -2.67 8.20 3.40
C GLY A 47 -1.79 6.95 3.22
N PRO A 48 -2.34 5.72 3.30
CA PRO A 48 -1.58 4.49 3.05
C PRO A 48 -0.90 4.43 1.69
N VAL A 49 -1.57 4.85 0.62
CA VAL A 49 -1.03 4.88 -0.75
C VAL A 49 0.12 5.88 -0.85
N TYR A 50 -0.07 7.11 -0.34
CA TYR A 50 0.99 8.10 -0.26
C TYR A 50 2.19 7.60 0.54
N GLY A 51 1.95 6.99 1.71
CA GLY A 51 3.01 6.44 2.55
C GLY A 51 3.84 5.35 1.86
N VAL A 52 3.22 4.50 1.04
CA VAL A 52 3.96 3.51 0.21
C VAL A 52 4.77 4.21 -0.87
N ALA A 53 4.18 5.16 -1.60
CA ALA A 53 4.86 5.91 -2.63
C ALA A 53 6.09 6.65 -2.06
N LEU A 54 5.93 7.40 -0.96
CA LEU A 54 6.99 8.16 -0.34
C LEU A 54 8.18 7.29 0.10
N ARG A 55 7.92 6.10 0.64
CA ARG A 55 8.98 5.16 1.03
C ARG A 55 9.83 4.71 -0.15
N VAL A 56 9.25 4.60 -1.34
CA VAL A 56 9.94 4.13 -2.55
C VAL A 56 10.65 5.28 -3.25
N VAL A 57 9.93 6.39 -3.55
CA VAL A 57 10.51 7.50 -4.32
C VAL A 57 11.33 8.47 -3.47
N ARG A 58 11.03 8.58 -2.17
CA ARG A 58 11.69 9.46 -1.19
C ARG A 58 11.66 10.95 -1.55
N ASP A 59 10.66 11.34 -2.30
CA ASP A 59 10.39 12.71 -2.73
C ASP A 59 8.90 12.99 -2.52
N PRO A 60 8.54 13.93 -1.64
CA PRO A 60 7.14 14.19 -1.30
C PRO A 60 6.30 14.61 -2.51
N ALA A 61 6.84 15.43 -3.41
CA ALA A 61 6.10 15.88 -4.58
C ALA A 61 5.81 14.73 -5.54
N GLN A 62 6.81 13.89 -5.82
CA GLN A 62 6.60 12.69 -6.65
C GLN A 62 5.67 11.68 -5.95
N ALA A 63 5.74 11.55 -4.63
CA ALA A 63 4.85 10.66 -3.89
C ALA A 63 3.39 11.11 -3.99
N GLU A 64 3.13 12.42 -3.94
CA GLU A 64 1.80 13.00 -4.11
C GLU A 64 1.25 12.73 -5.52
N GLU A 65 2.03 13.01 -6.56
CA GLU A 65 1.66 12.69 -7.95
C GLU A 65 1.31 11.21 -8.13
N ILE A 66 2.16 10.32 -7.59
CA ILE A 66 1.92 8.87 -7.65
C ILE A 66 0.65 8.49 -6.89
N ALA A 67 0.40 9.07 -5.72
CA ALA A 67 -0.79 8.79 -4.94
C ALA A 67 -2.07 9.20 -5.69
N GLN A 68 -2.08 10.36 -6.32
CA GLN A 68 -3.19 10.82 -7.17
C GLN A 68 -3.40 9.87 -8.35
N ASP A 69 -2.35 9.52 -9.09
CA ASP A 69 -2.43 8.59 -10.21
C ASP A 69 -2.98 7.22 -9.80
N VAL A 70 -2.53 6.71 -8.66
CA VAL A 70 -2.99 5.42 -8.11
C VAL A 70 -4.47 5.48 -7.77
N LEU A 71 -4.94 6.51 -7.09
CA LEU A 71 -6.36 6.65 -6.71
C LEU A 71 -7.25 6.73 -7.96
N VAL A 72 -6.82 7.45 -9.00
CA VAL A 72 -7.50 7.46 -10.30
C VAL A 72 -7.47 6.07 -10.96
N GLU A 73 -6.35 5.35 -10.86
CA GLU A 73 -6.25 3.97 -11.37
C GLU A 73 -7.18 3.02 -10.61
N LEU A 74 -7.29 3.13 -9.29
CA LEU A 74 -8.22 2.35 -8.47
C LEU A 74 -9.68 2.60 -8.88
N TRP A 75 -10.05 3.87 -9.12
CA TRP A 75 -11.37 4.21 -9.67
C TRP A 75 -11.64 3.49 -10.99
N ARG A 76 -10.73 3.60 -11.95
CA ARG A 76 -10.88 3.04 -13.30
C ARG A 76 -10.87 1.50 -13.30
N LYS A 77 -10.14 0.90 -12.38
CA LYS A 77 -9.90 -0.56 -12.32
C LYS A 77 -10.59 -1.24 -11.15
N ALA A 78 -11.54 -0.58 -10.48
CA ALA A 78 -12.28 -1.18 -9.36
C ALA A 78 -12.94 -2.53 -9.73
N SER A 79 -13.42 -2.67 -10.98
CA SER A 79 -13.98 -3.93 -11.52
C SER A 79 -12.96 -5.07 -11.67
N HIS A 80 -11.65 -4.78 -11.61
CA HIS A 80 -10.59 -5.79 -11.68
C HIS A 80 -10.16 -6.30 -10.29
N TYR A 81 -10.64 -5.67 -9.23
CA TYR A 81 -10.40 -6.18 -7.89
C TYR A 81 -11.04 -7.56 -7.71
N ARG A 82 -10.30 -8.49 -7.13
CA ARG A 82 -10.70 -9.88 -6.90
C ARG A 82 -10.51 -10.23 -5.42
N PRO A 83 -11.61 -10.33 -4.64
CA PRO A 83 -11.54 -10.66 -3.21
C PRO A 83 -10.87 -12.02 -2.92
N ASP A 84 -11.02 -12.97 -3.84
CA ASP A 84 -10.39 -14.30 -3.77
C ASP A 84 -8.85 -14.28 -3.89
N ARG A 85 -8.27 -13.15 -4.33
CA ARG A 85 -6.82 -12.97 -4.49
C ARG A 85 -6.16 -12.14 -3.41
N GLY A 86 -6.93 -11.65 -2.44
CA GLY A 86 -6.44 -10.88 -1.31
C GLY A 86 -7.28 -9.65 -0.97
N GLY A 87 -6.99 -9.06 0.18
CA GLY A 87 -7.72 -7.91 0.69
C GLY A 87 -7.59 -6.65 -0.19
N ALA A 88 -8.62 -5.82 -0.17
CA ALA A 88 -8.71 -4.59 -0.96
C ALA A 88 -7.56 -3.61 -0.68
N THR A 89 -7.18 -3.45 0.59
CA THR A 89 -6.02 -2.64 0.98
C THR A 89 -4.73 -3.16 0.36
N SER A 90 -4.47 -4.47 0.45
CA SER A 90 -3.27 -5.09 -0.12
C SER A 90 -3.20 -4.93 -1.63
N TRP A 91 -4.35 -5.04 -2.32
CA TRP A 91 -4.43 -4.78 -3.76
C TRP A 91 -4.08 -3.34 -4.09
N ALA A 92 -4.65 -2.35 -3.40
CA ALA A 92 -4.38 -0.94 -3.61
C ALA A 92 -2.90 -0.59 -3.35
N LEU A 93 -2.33 -1.08 -2.25
CA LEU A 93 -0.92 -0.84 -1.91
C LEU A 93 0.04 -1.53 -2.88
N THR A 94 -0.35 -2.67 -3.49
CA THR A 94 0.41 -3.31 -4.56
C THR A 94 0.44 -2.44 -5.82
N VAL A 95 -0.68 -1.80 -6.17
CA VAL A 95 -0.73 -0.84 -7.29
C VAL A 95 0.17 0.36 -7.01
N ALA A 96 0.09 0.92 -5.80
CA ALA A 96 0.92 2.05 -5.36
C ALA A 96 2.42 1.71 -5.43
N HIS A 97 2.81 0.59 -4.87
CA HIS A 97 4.19 0.13 -4.89
C HIS A 97 4.72 -0.04 -6.33
N ARG A 98 3.94 -0.69 -7.21
CA ARG A 98 4.33 -0.85 -8.61
C ARG A 98 4.56 0.50 -9.29
N ARG A 99 3.64 1.46 -9.12
CA ARG A 99 3.77 2.80 -9.70
C ARG A 99 5.00 3.54 -9.20
N ALA A 100 5.28 3.45 -7.90
CA ALA A 100 6.45 4.06 -7.31
C ALA A 100 7.75 3.44 -7.83
N VAL A 101 7.82 2.11 -7.95
CA VAL A 101 8.96 1.40 -8.55
C VAL A 101 9.16 1.78 -10.02
N ASP A 102 8.09 1.85 -10.81
CA ASP A 102 8.16 2.25 -12.21
C ASP A 102 8.71 3.69 -12.35
N ARG A 103 8.31 4.62 -11.45
CA ARG A 103 8.84 5.98 -11.41
C ARG A 103 10.34 6.00 -11.10
N VAL A 104 10.79 5.23 -10.10
CA VAL A 104 12.22 5.13 -9.75
C VAL A 104 13.05 4.59 -10.92
N ARG A 105 12.54 3.54 -11.59
CA ARG A 105 13.21 2.95 -12.77
C ARG A 105 13.30 3.92 -13.94
N SER A 106 12.21 4.65 -14.23
CA SER A 106 12.24 5.67 -15.28
C SER A 106 13.27 6.75 -14.98
N SER A 107 13.26 7.29 -13.76
CA SER A 107 14.23 8.31 -13.34
C SER A 107 15.68 7.81 -13.38
N GLN A 108 15.91 6.54 -13.07
CA GLN A 108 17.24 5.92 -13.17
C GLN A 108 17.68 5.83 -14.65
N ALA A 109 16.82 5.31 -15.51
CA ALA A 109 17.11 5.19 -16.94
C ALA A 109 17.38 6.55 -17.61
N ASP A 110 16.76 7.63 -17.15
CA ASP A 110 17.00 8.97 -17.62
C ASP A 110 18.36 9.49 -17.16
N ARG A 111 18.75 9.26 -15.90
CA ARG A 111 20.09 9.62 -15.37
C ARG A 111 21.20 8.87 -16.06
N ASP A 112 21.01 7.57 -16.35
CA ASP A 112 21.99 6.75 -17.04
C ASP A 112 22.22 7.24 -18.49
N ARG A 113 21.15 7.68 -19.15
CA ARG A 113 21.24 8.31 -20.50
C ARG A 113 21.94 9.67 -20.48
N GLU A 114 21.79 10.44 -19.39
CA GLU A 114 22.45 11.74 -19.21
C GLU A 114 23.90 11.64 -18.75
N GLY A 115 24.45 10.41 -18.56
CA GLY A 115 25.84 10.17 -18.14
C GLY A 115 26.12 10.57 -16.69
N ARG A 116 25.10 10.79 -15.88
CA ARG A 116 25.21 11.11 -14.44
C ARG A 116 25.08 9.86 -13.57
N ALA A 117 25.99 8.93 -13.72
CA ALA A 117 26.08 7.75 -12.86
C ALA A 117 26.61 8.14 -11.47
N THR A 118 25.73 8.64 -10.62
CA THR A 118 25.98 8.69 -9.17
C THR A 118 25.05 7.67 -8.52
N ALA A 119 25.61 6.60 -7.99
CA ALA A 119 24.86 5.65 -7.18
C ALA A 119 24.23 6.42 -6.02
N PRO A 120 22.91 6.37 -5.85
CA PRO A 120 22.27 7.01 -4.71
C PRO A 120 22.61 6.22 -3.47
N SER A 121 23.52 6.76 -2.64
CA SER A 121 23.62 6.39 -1.22
C SER A 121 22.32 6.81 -0.57
N ARG A 122 21.43 5.85 -0.34
CA ARG A 122 20.12 6.10 0.25
C ARG A 122 20.15 5.71 1.71
N GLU A 123 20.52 6.67 2.56
CA GLU A 123 20.25 6.56 3.98
C GLU A 123 18.74 6.49 4.21
N TYR A 124 18.35 5.52 5.02
CA TYR A 124 16.97 5.28 5.42
C TYR A 124 16.59 6.30 6.50
N ASP A 125 15.91 7.38 6.12
CA ASP A 125 15.43 8.39 7.06
C ASP A 125 14.01 8.04 7.53
N GLU A 126 13.85 7.99 8.86
CA GLU A 126 12.64 7.51 9.56
C GLU A 126 11.65 8.65 9.82
N VAL A 127 11.23 9.42 8.83
CA VAL A 127 10.29 10.53 9.09
C VAL A 127 8.96 10.34 8.38
N ALA A 128 7.93 10.43 9.18
CA ALA A 128 6.50 10.61 9.00
C ALA A 128 5.63 9.39 9.34
N GLU A 129 5.20 9.39 10.59
CA GLU A 129 4.19 8.47 11.11
C GLU A 129 2.97 9.26 11.60
N GLU A 130 1.83 9.06 10.99
CA GLU A 130 0.54 9.50 11.50
C GLU A 130 -0.19 8.37 12.23
N VAL A 131 -0.94 8.73 13.26
CA VAL A 131 -1.26 7.97 14.48
C VAL A 131 -2.08 6.67 14.33
N GLY A 132 -2.67 6.35 13.19
CA GLY A 132 -3.56 5.17 13.02
C GLY A 132 -2.87 3.87 12.61
N THR A 133 -1.67 3.94 12.06
CA THR A 133 -0.91 2.81 11.48
C THR A 133 0.25 2.33 12.35
N ARG A 134 0.43 2.90 13.55
CA ARG A 134 1.60 2.63 14.41
C ARG A 134 1.73 1.16 14.84
N LEU A 135 0.63 0.51 15.19
CA LEU A 135 0.67 -0.89 15.65
C LEU A 135 1.02 -1.86 14.51
N GLU A 136 0.42 -1.69 13.34
CA GLU A 136 0.71 -2.51 12.16
C GLU A 136 2.15 -2.28 11.67
N HIS A 137 2.60 -1.01 11.65
CA HIS A 137 3.98 -0.68 11.30
C HIS A 137 4.99 -1.24 12.31
N GLN A 138 4.68 -1.23 13.61
CA GLN A 138 5.54 -1.83 14.63
C GLN A 138 5.63 -3.35 14.45
N GLN A 139 4.52 -3.99 14.11
CA GLN A 139 4.51 -5.43 13.83
C GLN A 139 5.36 -5.77 12.61
N VAL A 140 5.20 -5.04 11.49
CA VAL A 140 6.04 -5.22 10.29
C VAL A 140 7.52 -4.99 10.60
N ARG A 141 7.87 -3.91 11.31
CA ARG A 141 9.25 -3.65 11.73
C ARG A 141 9.81 -4.77 12.62
N ARG A 142 9.00 -5.30 13.54
CA ARG A 142 9.38 -6.44 14.38
C ARG A 142 9.65 -7.68 13.54
N CYS A 143 8.77 -8.00 12.59
CA CYS A 143 8.92 -9.13 11.69
C CYS A 143 10.14 -8.99 10.77
N MET A 144 10.40 -7.78 10.26
CA MET A 144 11.61 -7.48 9.47
C MET A 144 12.90 -7.68 10.29
N ARG A 145 12.90 -7.35 11.59
CA ARG A 145 14.05 -7.61 12.47
C ARG A 145 14.29 -9.10 12.71
N GLY A 146 13.25 -9.93 12.62
CA GLY A 146 13.34 -11.39 12.71
C GLY A 146 13.96 -12.06 11.48
N LEU A 147 14.17 -11.34 10.38
CA LEU A 147 14.86 -11.86 9.21
C LEU A 147 16.38 -11.89 9.42
N THR A 148 17.06 -12.82 8.71
CA THR A 148 18.52 -12.75 8.61
C THR A 148 18.97 -11.46 7.90
N ALA A 149 20.18 -10.99 8.15
CA ALA A 149 20.70 -9.80 7.49
C ALA A 149 20.61 -9.90 5.96
N THR A 150 20.96 -11.04 5.39
CA THR A 150 20.93 -11.27 3.93
C THR A 150 19.52 -11.34 3.36
N GLN A 151 18.54 -11.87 4.10
CA GLN A 151 17.12 -11.85 3.69
C GLN A 151 16.57 -10.44 3.71
N ARG A 152 16.83 -9.71 4.81
CA ARG A 152 16.37 -8.32 4.96
C ARG A 152 16.94 -7.43 3.87
N GLU A 153 18.24 -7.51 3.62
CA GLU A 153 18.93 -6.75 2.59
C GLU A 153 18.35 -7.03 1.20
N SER A 154 18.17 -8.31 0.84
CA SER A 154 17.58 -8.68 -0.46
C SER A 154 16.14 -8.17 -0.61
N ILE A 155 15.33 -8.25 0.44
CA ILE A 155 13.95 -7.74 0.44
C ILE A 155 13.95 -6.21 0.34
N THR A 156 14.82 -5.53 1.08
CA THR A 156 14.92 -4.06 1.05
C THR A 156 15.29 -3.56 -0.34
N LEU A 157 16.30 -4.15 -0.96
CA LEU A 157 16.71 -3.78 -2.33
C LEU A 157 15.58 -4.04 -3.35
N ALA A 158 14.95 -5.21 -3.30
CA ALA A 158 13.90 -5.55 -4.26
C ALA A 158 12.63 -4.72 -4.04
N TYR A 159 12.17 -4.59 -2.80
CA TYR A 159 10.89 -3.95 -2.49
C TYR A 159 11.00 -2.41 -2.46
N TYR A 160 11.94 -1.86 -1.71
CA TYR A 160 12.07 -0.40 -1.57
C TYR A 160 13.02 0.22 -2.59
N GLY A 161 14.05 -0.50 -3.04
CA GLY A 161 14.96 -0.06 -4.09
C GLY A 161 14.43 -0.24 -5.51
N GLY A 162 13.38 -1.06 -5.68
CA GLY A 162 12.80 -1.36 -6.99
C GLY A 162 13.69 -2.23 -7.89
N TYR A 163 14.75 -2.83 -7.35
CA TYR A 163 15.66 -3.68 -8.13
C TYR A 163 15.01 -5.02 -8.47
N THR A 164 15.27 -5.50 -9.69
CA THR A 164 14.95 -6.89 -10.07
C THR A 164 15.85 -7.85 -9.30
N TYR A 165 15.45 -9.11 -9.19
CA TYR A 165 16.31 -10.12 -8.52
C TYR A 165 17.67 -10.31 -9.20
N ARG A 166 17.78 -10.01 -10.49
CA ARG A 166 19.06 -10.01 -11.20
C ARG A 166 19.95 -8.86 -10.74
N GLU A 167 19.41 -7.65 -10.72
CA GLU A 167 20.12 -6.47 -10.23
C GLU A 167 20.51 -6.60 -8.76
N VAL A 168 19.62 -7.18 -7.91
CA VAL A 168 19.98 -7.50 -6.51
C VAL A 168 21.14 -8.48 -6.46
N ALA A 169 21.17 -9.50 -7.33
CA ALA A 169 22.25 -10.47 -7.39
C ALA A 169 23.59 -9.81 -7.78
N GLU A 170 23.56 -8.91 -8.75
CA GLU A 170 24.71 -8.13 -9.19
C GLU A 170 25.22 -7.18 -8.08
N LEU A 171 24.31 -6.42 -7.44
CA LEU A 171 24.64 -5.50 -6.35
C LEU A 171 25.24 -6.20 -5.13
N LEU A 172 24.75 -7.40 -4.81
CA LEU A 172 25.23 -8.17 -3.65
C LEU A 172 26.39 -9.13 -3.98
N GLY A 173 26.81 -9.21 -5.24
CA GLY A 173 27.87 -10.13 -5.67
C GLY A 173 27.53 -11.60 -5.45
N VAL A 174 26.25 -12.00 -5.58
CA VAL A 174 25.77 -13.36 -5.33
C VAL A 174 25.02 -13.93 -6.54
N GLY A 175 24.87 -15.25 -6.60
CA GLY A 175 24.09 -15.87 -7.68
C GLY A 175 22.60 -15.56 -7.59
N LEU A 176 21.92 -15.44 -8.75
CA LEU A 176 20.47 -15.22 -8.85
C LEU A 176 19.64 -16.26 -8.07
N ALA A 177 20.11 -17.53 -8.06
CA ALA A 177 19.44 -18.59 -7.29
C ALA A 177 19.47 -18.31 -5.78
N ALA A 178 20.58 -17.76 -5.25
CA ALA A 178 20.69 -17.39 -3.86
C ALA A 178 19.72 -16.26 -3.51
N VAL A 179 19.60 -15.22 -4.37
CA VAL A 179 18.62 -14.13 -4.17
C VAL A 179 17.20 -14.69 -4.15
N LYS A 180 16.81 -15.54 -5.11
CA LYS A 180 15.47 -16.18 -5.15
C LYS A 180 15.18 -16.95 -3.87
N THR A 181 16.15 -17.69 -3.35
CA THR A 181 16.00 -18.44 -2.07
C THR A 181 15.84 -17.48 -0.89
N ARG A 182 16.71 -16.45 -0.78
CA ARG A 182 16.62 -15.43 0.29
C ARG A 182 15.25 -14.73 0.28
N MET A 183 14.77 -14.35 -0.90
CA MET A 183 13.47 -13.70 -1.08
C MET A 183 12.32 -14.63 -0.65
N ARG A 184 12.29 -15.87 -1.18
CA ARG A 184 11.26 -16.84 -0.82
C ARG A 184 11.22 -17.10 0.68
N ASP A 185 12.33 -17.45 1.28
CA ASP A 185 12.41 -17.82 2.67
C ASP A 185 12.15 -16.63 3.60
N GLY A 186 12.61 -15.42 3.20
CA GLY A 186 12.33 -14.18 3.91
C GLY A 186 10.84 -13.80 3.87
N LEU A 187 10.19 -13.92 2.71
CA LEU A 187 8.75 -13.65 2.57
C LEU A 187 7.89 -14.66 3.33
N ILE A 188 8.27 -15.94 3.36
CA ILE A 188 7.59 -16.95 4.17
C ILE A 188 7.66 -16.56 5.66
N ARG A 189 8.87 -16.23 6.18
CA ARG A 189 9.03 -15.79 7.57
C ARG A 189 8.23 -14.53 7.90
N LEU A 190 8.18 -13.56 6.98
CA LEU A 190 7.38 -12.35 7.16
C LEU A 190 5.90 -12.69 7.24
N ARG A 191 5.39 -13.49 6.32
CA ARG A 191 4.00 -13.95 6.29
C ARG A 191 3.63 -14.64 7.62
N ASP A 192 4.45 -15.59 8.06
CA ASP A 192 4.20 -16.36 9.27
C ASP A 192 4.24 -15.46 10.52
N CYS A 193 5.18 -14.50 10.57
CA CYS A 193 5.26 -13.53 11.65
C CYS A 193 4.08 -12.56 11.69
N LEU A 194 3.57 -12.16 10.52
CA LEU A 194 2.43 -11.24 10.38
C LEU A 194 1.08 -11.93 10.57
N GLY A 195 1.04 -13.25 10.63
CA GLY A 195 -0.20 -14.02 10.78
C GLY A 195 -1.11 -13.97 9.54
N VAL A 196 -0.56 -13.63 8.36
CA VAL A 196 -1.33 -13.57 7.11
C VAL A 196 -1.51 -15.01 6.59
N GLN A 197 -2.74 -15.49 6.60
CA GLN A 197 -3.09 -16.79 6.01
C GLN A 197 -3.11 -16.69 4.48
N PRO A 198 -2.75 -17.78 3.75
CA PRO A 198 -2.77 -17.80 2.28
C PRO A 198 -4.17 -17.71 1.69
#